data_98bc3194a9ad2f1cc510d6eb416016f2
#
_entry.id   98bc3194a9ad2f1cc510d6eb416016f2
#
_cell.length_a   1.000
_cell.length_b   1.000
_cell.length_c   1.000
_cell.angle_alpha   90.00
_cell.angle_beta   90.00
_cell.angle_gamma   90.00
#
_symmetry.space_group_name_H-M   'P 1'
#
loop_
_entity.id
_entity.type
_entity.pdbx_description
1 polymer ?
#
loop_
_entity_poly.entity_id
_entity_poly.type
_entity_poly.pdbx_seq_one_letter_code
_entity_poly.pdbx_strand_id
1 'polypeptide(L)'
;ATTRPRRAGEVHGRDYFFVSKEEFARMIENNELIEYAIVYNDYKGIPKEQVRQALASGKDVVLRVDVQGAATVRKLAPQAVFIFLIPQNEEEMVRRLQRRQHDPAEDLSLRIATARQELKRASEFDYIIVNADGRLDETVDTVEAIIRAEHHRAVPRRVSL
;
A
#
# COMPACT_ATOMS: atom_id res chain seq x y z
N ALA A 1 -0.65 5.20 -10.71
CA ALA A 1 -0.45 6.44 -11.48
C ALA A 1 0.08 7.55 -10.57
N THR A 2 0.77 8.54 -11.14
CA THR A 2 1.26 9.71 -10.40
C THR A 2 1.41 10.92 -11.31
N THR A 3 1.21 12.14 -10.74
CA THR A 3 1.41 13.40 -11.46
C THR A 3 2.81 13.99 -11.25
N ARG A 4 3.60 13.44 -10.30
CA ARG A 4 4.95 13.94 -10.11
C ARG A 4 5.83 13.67 -11.34
N PRO A 5 6.81 14.53 -11.60
CA PRO A 5 7.78 14.30 -12.67
C PRO A 5 8.52 12.96 -12.50
N ARG A 6 8.84 12.34 -13.62
CA ARG A 6 9.64 11.12 -13.68
C ARG A 6 11.08 11.40 -13.20
N ARG A 7 11.58 10.55 -12.32
CA ARG A 7 12.98 10.61 -11.88
C ARG A 7 13.90 9.89 -12.88
N ALA A 8 15.20 10.17 -12.81
CA ALA A 8 16.18 9.45 -13.61
C ALA A 8 16.10 7.94 -13.32
N GLY A 9 16.06 7.13 -14.39
CA GLY A 9 15.97 5.67 -14.31
C GLY A 9 14.57 5.10 -14.17
N GLU A 10 13.55 5.90 -13.85
CA GLU A 10 12.15 5.41 -13.84
C GLU A 10 11.59 5.29 -15.25
N VAL A 11 10.75 4.29 -15.49
CA VAL A 11 10.12 4.00 -16.78
C VAL A 11 8.60 4.06 -16.65
N HIS A 12 7.95 4.85 -17.54
CA HIS A 12 6.49 4.89 -17.62
C HIS A 12 5.91 3.51 -17.93
N GLY A 13 4.86 3.13 -17.21
CA GLY A 13 4.20 1.84 -17.35
C GLY A 13 4.88 0.69 -16.59
N ARG A 14 6.12 0.87 -16.13
CA ARG A 14 6.84 -0.10 -15.30
C ARG A 14 6.89 0.32 -13.84
N ASP A 15 7.45 1.51 -13.56
CA ASP A 15 7.59 2.00 -12.19
C ASP A 15 6.34 2.76 -11.75
N TYR A 16 5.82 3.61 -12.63
CA TYR A 16 4.56 4.34 -12.48
C TYR A 16 3.95 4.65 -13.86
N PHE A 17 2.65 4.86 -13.88
CA PHE A 17 1.98 5.61 -14.95
C PHE A 17 2.11 7.09 -14.62
N PHE A 18 3.02 7.80 -15.32
CA PHE A 18 3.21 9.24 -15.17
C PHE A 18 2.20 9.95 -16.06
N VAL A 19 1.30 10.68 -15.44
CA VAL A 19 0.17 11.35 -16.11
C VAL A 19 0.13 12.84 -15.74
N SER A 20 -0.57 13.66 -16.53
CA SER A 20 -0.81 15.05 -16.17
C SER A 20 -1.82 15.18 -15.03
N LYS A 21 -1.90 16.37 -14.42
CA LYS A 21 -2.91 16.64 -13.38
C LYS A 21 -4.33 16.58 -13.96
N GLU A 22 -4.51 17.06 -15.18
CA GLU A 22 -5.78 17.03 -15.93
C GLU A 22 -6.21 15.60 -16.24
N GLU A 23 -5.27 14.76 -16.67
CA GLU A 23 -5.51 13.34 -16.91
C GLU A 23 -5.86 12.61 -15.61
N PHE A 24 -5.13 12.89 -14.53
CA PHE A 24 -5.42 12.30 -13.22
C PHE A 24 -6.80 12.73 -12.71
N ALA A 25 -7.19 14.01 -12.90
CA ALA A 25 -8.53 14.49 -12.53
C ALA A 25 -9.63 13.70 -13.29
N ARG A 26 -9.45 13.48 -14.60
CA ARG A 26 -10.37 12.63 -15.37
C ARG A 26 -10.45 11.20 -14.84
N MET A 27 -9.32 10.61 -14.41
CA MET A 27 -9.33 9.28 -13.80
C MET A 27 -10.16 9.25 -12.50
N ILE A 28 -10.13 10.32 -11.71
CA ILE A 28 -10.97 10.46 -10.51
C ILE A 28 -12.45 10.56 -10.91
N GLU A 29 -12.81 11.47 -11.83
CA GLU A 29 -14.17 11.69 -12.30
C GLU A 29 -14.80 10.43 -12.88
N ASN A 30 -14.01 9.66 -13.64
CA ASN A 30 -14.42 8.39 -14.25
C ASN A 30 -14.39 7.19 -13.28
N ASN A 31 -14.05 7.41 -12.00
CA ASN A 31 -13.93 6.34 -10.99
C ASN A 31 -12.96 5.21 -11.42
N GLU A 32 -11.85 5.56 -12.07
CA GLU A 32 -10.86 4.61 -12.59
C GLU A 32 -9.82 4.17 -11.56
N LEU A 33 -9.79 4.82 -10.37
CA LEU A 33 -8.82 4.55 -9.32
C LEU A 33 -9.44 3.72 -8.19
N ILE A 34 -8.68 2.78 -7.62
CA ILE A 34 -9.03 2.06 -6.39
C ILE A 34 -8.96 3.03 -5.21
N GLU A 35 -7.85 3.76 -5.14
CA GLU A 35 -7.61 4.82 -4.19
C GLU A 35 -6.70 5.89 -4.81
N TYR A 36 -6.71 7.08 -4.22
CA TYR A 36 -5.74 8.12 -4.53
C TYR A 36 -5.49 9.02 -3.32
N ALA A 37 -4.32 9.64 -3.30
CA ALA A 37 -3.90 10.57 -2.28
C ALA A 37 -3.08 11.72 -2.88
N ILE A 38 -3.05 12.85 -2.20
CA ILE A 38 -2.13 13.95 -2.50
C ILE A 38 -0.90 13.76 -1.62
N VAL A 39 0.26 13.70 -2.26
CA VAL A 39 1.55 13.54 -1.59
C VAL A 39 2.51 14.58 -2.15
N TYR A 40 2.91 15.56 -1.33
CA TYR A 40 3.80 16.67 -1.73
C TYR A 40 3.29 17.42 -2.98
N ASN A 41 2.02 17.82 -2.97
CA ASN A 41 1.35 18.55 -4.07
C ASN A 41 1.23 17.77 -5.39
N ASP A 42 1.57 16.49 -5.39
CA ASP A 42 1.35 15.56 -6.49
C ASP A 42 0.31 14.51 -6.13
N TYR A 43 -0.42 14.06 -7.13
CA TYR A 43 -1.37 12.96 -6.96
C TYR A 43 -0.66 11.62 -7.13
N LYS A 44 -1.11 10.64 -6.35
CA LYS A 44 -0.78 9.22 -6.52
C LYS A 44 -2.05 8.40 -6.41
N GLY A 45 -2.20 7.40 -7.24
CA GLY A 45 -3.37 6.53 -7.22
C GLY A 45 -3.09 5.17 -7.86
N ILE A 46 -3.95 4.22 -7.55
CA ILE A 46 -3.88 2.84 -8.05
C ILE A 46 -4.99 2.66 -9.09
N PRO A 47 -4.65 2.57 -10.39
CA PRO A 47 -5.65 2.36 -11.42
C PRO A 47 -6.28 0.97 -11.33
N LYS A 48 -7.63 0.90 -11.40
CA LYS A 48 -8.42 -0.34 -11.33
C LYS A 48 -8.07 -1.30 -12.46
N GLU A 49 -7.88 -0.78 -13.66
CA GLU A 49 -7.65 -1.59 -14.86
C GLU A 49 -6.37 -2.43 -14.75
N GLN A 50 -5.26 -1.86 -14.27
CA GLN A 50 -4.02 -2.62 -14.08
C GLN A 50 -4.18 -3.75 -13.07
N VAL A 51 -4.93 -3.51 -12.00
CA VAL A 51 -5.18 -4.53 -10.99
C VAL A 51 -6.10 -5.61 -11.55
N ARG A 52 -7.14 -5.26 -12.32
CA ARG A 52 -8.01 -6.22 -13.01
C ARG A 52 -7.23 -7.10 -13.99
N GLN A 53 -6.37 -6.50 -14.81
CA GLN A 53 -5.53 -7.24 -15.76
C GLN A 53 -4.57 -8.19 -15.04
N ALA A 54 -3.96 -7.74 -13.93
CA ALA A 54 -3.08 -8.58 -13.13
C ALA A 54 -3.84 -9.75 -12.49
N LEU A 55 -5.01 -9.53 -11.91
CA LEU A 55 -5.87 -10.60 -11.38
C LEU A 55 -6.32 -11.57 -12.47
N ALA A 56 -6.70 -11.07 -13.65
CA ALA A 56 -7.10 -11.90 -14.78
C ALA A 56 -5.97 -12.77 -15.33
N SER A 57 -4.71 -12.40 -15.10
CA SER A 57 -3.53 -13.21 -15.47
C SER A 57 -3.30 -14.42 -14.56
N GLY A 58 -4.09 -14.59 -13.50
CA GLY A 58 -3.95 -15.67 -12.52
C GLY A 58 -2.77 -15.50 -11.54
N LYS A 59 -2.17 -14.31 -11.49
CA LYS A 59 -1.09 -13.99 -10.55
C LYS A 59 -1.63 -13.34 -9.28
N ASP A 60 -0.91 -13.54 -8.19
CA ASP A 60 -1.15 -12.77 -6.98
C ASP A 60 -0.80 -11.30 -7.21
N VAL A 61 -1.62 -10.42 -6.63
CA VAL A 61 -1.43 -8.96 -6.73
C VAL A 61 -1.17 -8.40 -5.34
N VAL A 62 -0.01 -7.79 -5.16
CA VAL A 62 0.36 -7.13 -3.91
C VAL A 62 0.14 -5.63 -4.03
N LEU A 63 -0.76 -5.08 -3.22
CA LEU A 63 -1.00 -3.65 -3.10
C LEU A 63 -0.36 -3.12 -1.81
N ARG A 64 0.53 -2.14 -1.94
CA ARG A 64 1.11 -1.44 -0.81
C ARG A 64 0.38 -0.13 -0.58
N VAL A 65 -0.46 -0.11 0.43
CA VAL A 65 -1.32 1.01 0.81
C VAL A 65 -1.13 1.35 2.29
N ASP A 66 -1.55 2.53 2.70
CA ASP A 66 -1.70 2.87 4.11
C ASP A 66 -3.01 2.30 4.69
N VAL A 67 -3.28 2.58 5.95
CA VAL A 67 -4.46 2.06 6.65
C VAL A 67 -5.78 2.57 6.04
N GLN A 68 -5.79 3.80 5.51
CA GLN A 68 -6.97 4.38 4.86
C GLN A 68 -7.20 3.74 3.48
N GLY A 69 -6.12 3.56 2.72
CA GLY A 69 -6.16 2.83 1.45
C GLY A 69 -6.60 1.38 1.65
N ALA A 70 -6.12 0.70 2.69
CA ALA A 70 -6.59 -0.65 3.05
C ALA A 70 -8.10 -0.68 3.34
N ALA A 71 -8.63 0.32 4.05
CA ALA A 71 -10.07 0.43 4.31
C ALA A 71 -10.87 0.65 3.01
N THR A 72 -10.32 1.42 2.05
CA THR A 72 -10.94 1.61 0.73
C THR A 72 -10.92 0.32 -0.08
N VAL A 73 -9.79 -0.38 -0.13
CA VAL A 73 -9.66 -1.68 -0.80
C VAL A 73 -10.62 -2.69 -0.20
N ARG A 74 -10.79 -2.73 1.12
CA ARG A 74 -11.72 -3.63 1.81
C ARG A 74 -13.18 -3.46 1.37
N LYS A 75 -13.60 -2.21 1.11
CA LYS A 75 -14.96 -1.94 0.59
C LYS A 75 -15.15 -2.44 -0.84
N LEU A 76 -14.10 -2.35 -1.67
CA LEU A 76 -14.15 -2.74 -3.08
C LEU A 76 -13.90 -4.24 -3.28
N ALA A 77 -13.03 -4.83 -2.48
CA ALA A 77 -12.58 -6.21 -2.57
C ALA A 77 -12.53 -6.86 -1.18
N PRO A 78 -13.67 -7.15 -0.55
CA PRO A 78 -13.72 -7.68 0.83
C PRO A 78 -13.08 -9.06 0.97
N GLN A 79 -12.85 -9.79 -0.13
CA GLN A 79 -12.16 -11.07 -0.15
C GLN A 79 -10.62 -10.95 -0.25
N ALA A 80 -10.07 -9.75 -0.40
CA ALA A 80 -8.63 -9.54 -0.35
C ALA A 80 -8.06 -9.92 1.02
N VAL A 81 -6.80 -10.34 1.04
CA VAL A 81 -6.07 -10.63 2.28
C VAL A 81 -5.38 -9.35 2.75
N PHE A 82 -5.61 -8.96 3.98
CA PHE A 82 -5.06 -7.75 4.56
C PHE A 82 -3.96 -8.09 5.55
N ILE A 83 -2.73 -7.70 5.24
CA ILE A 83 -1.54 -7.93 6.06
C ILE A 83 -1.06 -6.58 6.60
N PHE A 84 -0.94 -6.46 7.91
CA PHE A 84 -0.43 -5.27 8.59
C PHE A 84 1.02 -5.47 9.01
N LEU A 85 1.92 -4.66 8.47
CA LEU A 85 3.33 -4.69 8.84
C LEU A 85 3.58 -3.69 9.98
N ILE A 86 4.09 -4.18 11.11
CA ILE A 86 4.41 -3.36 12.27
C ILE A 86 5.91 -3.37 12.56
N PRO A 87 6.47 -2.30 13.15
CA PRO A 87 7.83 -2.34 13.69
C PRO A 87 7.91 -3.26 14.90
N GLN A 88 9.12 -3.68 15.26
CA GLN A 88 9.34 -4.57 16.41
C GLN A 88 8.92 -3.91 17.74
N ASN A 89 9.14 -2.60 17.86
CA ASN A 89 8.77 -1.80 19.03
C ASN A 89 8.61 -0.32 18.65
N GLU A 90 8.18 0.49 19.61
CA GLU A 90 7.97 1.93 19.41
C GLU A 90 9.27 2.69 19.12
N GLU A 91 10.38 2.30 19.73
CA GLU A 91 11.68 2.95 19.50
C GLU A 91 12.13 2.76 18.04
N GLU A 92 11.93 1.58 17.48
CA GLU A 92 12.20 1.32 16.06
C GLU A 92 11.28 2.14 15.16
N MET A 93 10.00 2.24 15.49
CA MET A 93 9.04 3.09 14.76
C MET A 93 9.52 4.54 14.70
N VAL A 94 9.89 5.11 15.84
CA VAL A 94 10.39 6.49 15.93
C VAL A 94 11.66 6.66 15.10
N ARG A 95 12.64 5.75 15.22
CA ARG A 95 13.87 5.79 14.42
C ARG A 95 13.57 5.76 12.90
N ARG A 96 12.64 4.94 12.46
CA ARG A 96 12.25 4.86 11.05
C ARG A 96 11.58 6.15 10.57
N LEU A 97 10.72 6.75 11.39
CA LEU A 97 10.09 8.03 11.07
C LEU A 97 11.13 9.16 10.98
N GLN A 98 12.14 9.17 11.87
CA GLN A 98 13.25 10.12 11.83
C GLN A 98 14.12 9.95 10.57
N ARG A 99 14.43 8.71 10.15
CA ARG A 99 15.24 8.43 8.94
C ARG A 99 14.54 8.82 7.64
N ARG A 100 13.21 8.86 7.62
CA ARG A 100 12.40 9.28 6.45
C ARG A 100 12.36 10.80 6.27
N GLN A 101 13.42 11.52 6.60
CA GLN A 101 13.54 12.97 6.43
C GLN A 101 13.48 13.36 4.93
N HIS A 102 12.28 13.44 4.36
CA HIS A 102 12.08 13.95 3.01
C HIS A 102 11.32 15.26 3.00
N ASP A 103 10.84 15.73 4.17
CA ASP A 103 10.19 17.01 4.30
C ASP A 103 10.50 17.64 5.68
N PRO A 104 11.26 18.77 5.72
CA PRO A 104 11.54 19.50 6.97
C PRO A 104 10.31 20.13 7.61
N ALA A 105 9.18 20.20 6.87
CA ALA A 105 7.97 20.89 7.31
C ALA A 105 6.99 20.00 8.09
N GLU A 106 7.16 18.68 8.09
CA GLU A 106 6.28 17.78 8.82
C GLU A 106 6.79 17.57 10.25
N ASP A 107 5.98 17.96 11.22
CA ASP A 107 6.28 17.75 12.65
C ASP A 107 6.39 16.25 12.95
N LEU A 108 7.57 15.81 13.39
CA LEU A 108 7.84 14.43 13.80
C LEU A 108 6.83 13.95 14.86
N SER A 109 6.41 14.84 15.77
CA SER A 109 5.42 14.53 16.81
C SER A 109 4.07 14.15 16.20
N LEU A 110 3.63 14.85 15.16
CA LEU A 110 2.40 14.53 14.44
C LEU A 110 2.50 13.17 13.74
N ARG A 111 3.65 12.88 13.11
CA ARG A 111 3.89 11.58 12.45
C ARG A 111 3.90 10.43 13.44
N ILE A 112 4.49 10.60 14.62
CA ILE A 112 4.47 9.60 15.70
C ILE A 112 3.03 9.38 16.18
N ALA A 113 2.27 10.46 16.42
CA ALA A 113 0.88 10.38 16.86
C ALA A 113 0.02 9.64 15.82
N THR A 114 0.20 9.95 14.52
CA THR A 114 -0.49 9.27 13.43
C THR A 114 -0.15 7.78 13.40
N ALA A 115 1.13 7.41 13.45
CA ALA A 115 1.56 6.01 13.45
C ALA A 115 0.99 5.23 14.65
N ARG A 116 0.91 5.85 15.84
CA ARG A 116 0.26 5.24 17.00
C ARG A 116 -1.24 5.00 16.79
N GLN A 117 -1.94 5.92 16.11
CA GLN A 117 -3.35 5.73 15.77
C GLN A 117 -3.54 4.62 14.72
N GLU A 118 -2.67 4.55 13.73
CA GLU A 118 -2.68 3.47 12.74
C GLU A 118 -2.46 2.10 13.39
N LEU A 119 -1.52 1.98 14.33
CA LEU A 119 -1.29 0.73 15.08
C LEU A 119 -2.52 0.22 15.83
N LYS A 120 -3.39 1.10 16.32
CA LYS A 120 -4.65 0.70 16.99
C LYS A 120 -5.63 0.00 16.03
N ARG A 121 -5.46 0.18 14.73
CA ARG A 121 -6.28 -0.43 13.71
C ARG A 121 -5.78 -1.80 13.25
N ALA A 122 -4.73 -2.34 13.89
CA ALA A 122 -4.14 -3.64 13.53
C ALA A 122 -5.17 -4.78 13.57
N SER A 123 -6.15 -4.74 14.48
CA SER A 123 -7.23 -5.74 14.56
C SER A 123 -8.19 -5.76 13.36
N GLU A 124 -8.14 -4.75 12.49
CA GLU A 124 -8.92 -4.74 11.25
C GLU A 124 -8.29 -5.62 10.15
N PHE A 125 -7.06 -6.12 10.34
CA PHE A 125 -6.31 -6.88 9.35
C PHE A 125 -6.40 -8.39 9.60
N ASP A 126 -6.24 -9.20 8.54
CA ASP A 126 -6.26 -10.66 8.66
C ASP A 126 -4.98 -11.19 9.32
N TYR A 127 -3.84 -10.53 9.08
CA TYR A 127 -2.53 -10.90 9.60
C TYR A 127 -1.76 -9.67 10.08
N ILE A 128 -0.96 -9.87 11.13
CA ILE A 128 -0.01 -8.86 11.63
C ILE A 128 1.39 -9.47 11.57
N ILE A 129 2.33 -8.80 10.91
CA ILE A 129 3.71 -9.26 10.77
C ILE A 129 4.65 -8.20 11.35
N VAL A 130 5.56 -8.63 12.21
CA VAL A 130 6.65 -7.79 12.70
C VAL A 130 7.73 -7.71 11.62
N ASN A 131 7.91 -6.52 11.06
CA ASN A 131 8.97 -6.22 10.10
C ASN A 131 10.13 -5.55 10.85
N ALA A 132 10.95 -6.34 11.54
CA ALA A 132 12.08 -5.84 12.32
C ALA A 132 13.21 -5.30 11.43
N ASP A 133 13.95 -4.30 11.92
CA ASP A 133 15.09 -3.71 11.20
C ASP A 133 16.17 -4.79 10.98
N GLY A 134 16.70 -4.86 9.75
CA GLY A 134 17.70 -5.85 9.36
C GLY A 134 17.18 -7.29 9.13
N ARG A 135 15.87 -7.55 9.28
CA ARG A 135 15.25 -8.89 9.12
C ARG A 135 14.22 -8.93 8.00
N LEU A 136 14.49 -8.22 6.90
CA LEU A 136 13.56 -8.11 5.78
C LEU A 136 13.24 -9.49 5.17
N ASP A 137 14.23 -10.37 5.05
CA ASP A 137 14.04 -11.70 4.45
C ASP A 137 13.03 -12.54 5.25
N GLU A 138 13.07 -12.50 6.58
CA GLU A 138 12.10 -13.19 7.43
C GLU A 138 10.67 -12.61 7.26
N THR A 139 10.57 -11.29 7.05
CA THR A 139 9.28 -10.65 6.74
C THR A 139 8.75 -11.16 5.40
N VAL A 140 9.61 -11.25 4.37
CA VAL A 140 9.25 -11.75 3.05
C VAL A 140 8.82 -13.20 3.13
N ASP A 141 9.61 -14.07 3.79
CA ASP A 141 9.28 -15.49 3.99
C ASP A 141 7.92 -15.68 4.66
N THR A 142 7.61 -14.83 5.65
CA THR A 142 6.32 -14.87 6.36
C THR A 142 5.16 -14.46 5.43
N VAL A 143 5.34 -13.42 4.62
CA VAL A 143 4.32 -13.01 3.63
C VAL A 143 4.09 -14.12 2.60
N GLU A 144 5.16 -14.73 2.09
CA GLU A 144 5.06 -15.84 1.14
C GLU A 144 4.37 -17.07 1.74
N ALA A 145 4.65 -17.37 3.03
CA ALA A 145 3.97 -18.46 3.73
C ALA A 145 2.46 -18.21 3.85
N ILE A 146 2.06 -16.95 4.13
CA ILE A 146 0.64 -16.57 4.16
C ILE A 146 0.01 -16.74 2.77
N ILE A 147 0.64 -16.25 1.71
CA ILE A 147 0.14 -16.39 0.34
C ILE A 147 -0.06 -17.88 0.02
N ARG A 148 0.93 -18.72 0.31
CA ARG A 148 0.83 -20.17 0.11
C ARG A 148 -0.33 -20.79 0.91
N ALA A 149 -0.50 -20.40 2.16
CA ALA A 149 -1.60 -20.89 3.00
C ALA A 149 -2.98 -20.48 2.46
N GLU A 150 -3.11 -19.24 2.00
CA GLU A 150 -4.37 -18.73 1.44
C GLU A 150 -4.75 -19.44 0.13
N HIS A 151 -3.79 -19.88 -0.68
CA HIS A 151 -4.04 -20.74 -1.85
C HIS A 151 -4.55 -22.14 -1.50
N HIS A 152 -4.28 -22.64 -0.29
CA HIS A 152 -4.68 -23.99 0.17
C HIS A 152 -5.94 -23.96 1.06
N ARG A 153 -6.68 -22.87 1.09
CA ARG A 153 -7.95 -22.81 1.83
C ARG A 153 -8.98 -23.75 1.22
N ALA A 154 -9.74 -24.45 2.06
CA ALA A 154 -10.86 -25.28 1.63
C ALA A 154 -11.92 -24.47 0.85
N VAL A 155 -12.10 -23.19 1.23
CA VAL A 155 -12.91 -22.21 0.50
C VAL A 155 -11.98 -21.11 0.00
N PRO A 156 -11.60 -21.14 -1.28
CA PRO A 156 -10.69 -20.13 -1.86
C PRO A 156 -11.29 -18.73 -1.81
N ARG A 157 -10.46 -17.74 -1.50
CA ARG A 157 -10.83 -16.33 -1.67
C ARG A 157 -10.77 -15.97 -3.17
N ARG A 158 -11.84 -15.43 -3.71
CA ARG A 158 -11.89 -14.93 -5.08
C ARG A 158 -12.04 -13.43 -5.05
N VAL A 159 -10.97 -12.74 -5.41
CA VAL A 159 -10.94 -11.27 -5.47
C VAL A 159 -11.36 -10.81 -6.85
N SER A 160 -12.30 -9.87 -6.90
CA SER A 160 -12.70 -9.14 -8.11
C SER A 160 -12.81 -7.65 -7.79
N LEU A 161 -12.59 -6.80 -8.80
CA LEU A 161 -12.67 -5.34 -8.71
C LEU A 161 -13.65 -4.78 -9.74
#